data_ecd66ee653e99a76c56267f29a8f17a9
#
_entry.id   ecd66ee653e99a76c56267f29a8f17a9
#
_cell.length_a   1.000
_cell.length_b   1.000
_cell.length_c   1.000
_cell.angle_alpha   90.00
_cell.angle_beta   90.00
_cell.angle_gamma   90.00
#
_symmetry.space_group_name_H-M   'P 1'
#
loop_
_entity.id
_entity.type
_entity.pdbx_description
1 polymer ?
#
loop_
_entity_poly.entity_id
_entity_poly.type
_entity_poly.pdbx_seq_one_letter_code
_entity_poly.pdbx_strand_id
1 'polypeptide(L)'
;MSYSAVVYKVMIASPGDVSAERSIVREVLSEWNVVNADVRRQVLLPIGWETHSVPEMGDRPQALINKQILHDCDLLVGVFWTRIGTATGEYASGTVEEIEEHIKVGKPAMLYFSSAPVLPDSVDYDQYRRLKEFRLSCQSRGLYEPYSDIQDFRTRLYRQLQLKINRDEYFQANGLAESLPVIRDIPPSPSLSKEAAFLLKECVADPSGHVLHLSHPGVYVLQVKGKNLIEYGNERSRATWTSALEELERDELLAATGPKRNIFKVTRKGYEVADRLP
;
A
#
# COMPACT_ATOMS: atom_id res chain seq x y z
N MET A 1 9.58 17.11 12.42
CA MET A 1 10.35 16.38 11.39
C MET A 1 9.36 15.64 10.50
N SER A 2 9.64 15.48 9.19
CA SER A 2 8.85 14.65 8.30
C SER A 2 9.07 13.16 8.61
N TYR A 3 8.06 12.32 8.37
CA TYR A 3 8.14 10.87 8.56
C TYR A 3 7.30 10.14 7.49
N SER A 4 7.63 8.88 7.23
CA SER A 4 6.81 8.01 6.38
C SER A 4 5.68 7.41 7.22
N ALA A 5 4.49 7.27 6.61
CA ALA A 5 3.34 6.63 7.21
C ALA A 5 2.57 5.80 6.18
N VAL A 6 1.94 4.71 6.63
CA VAL A 6 0.96 3.96 5.84
C VAL A 6 -0.33 4.75 5.81
N VAL A 7 -0.87 4.99 4.63
CA VAL A 7 -2.14 5.69 4.46
C VAL A 7 -3.23 4.68 4.12
N TYR A 8 -4.19 4.53 5.04
CA TYR A 8 -5.40 3.75 4.82
C TYR A 8 -6.51 4.66 4.32
N LYS A 9 -7.05 4.36 3.16
CA LYS A 9 -8.17 5.09 2.57
C LYS A 9 -9.50 4.59 3.16
N VAL A 10 -10.26 5.50 3.78
CA VAL A 10 -11.54 5.20 4.41
C VAL A 10 -12.68 5.78 3.60
N MET A 11 -13.43 4.92 2.92
CA MET A 11 -14.59 5.35 2.15
C MET A 11 -15.79 5.65 3.04
N ILE A 12 -16.49 6.75 2.79
CA ILE A 12 -17.74 7.11 3.45
C ILE A 12 -18.88 6.86 2.47
N ALA A 13 -19.60 5.75 2.68
CA ALA A 13 -20.72 5.31 1.85
C ALA A 13 -22.06 5.66 2.53
N SER A 14 -22.84 6.55 1.94
CA SER A 14 -24.11 6.99 2.56
C SER A 14 -25.05 7.64 1.57
N PRO A 15 -26.37 7.54 1.78
CA PRO A 15 -27.37 8.33 1.06
C PRO A 15 -27.30 9.83 1.39
N GLY A 16 -28.13 10.63 0.71
CA GLY A 16 -28.10 12.08 0.84
C GLY A 16 -28.61 12.66 2.16
N ASP A 17 -29.37 11.86 2.95
CA ASP A 17 -30.06 12.31 4.19
C ASP A 17 -29.19 12.26 5.46
N VAL A 18 -27.92 11.91 5.38
CA VAL A 18 -26.98 11.79 6.51
C VAL A 18 -25.73 12.65 6.34
N SER A 19 -25.92 13.90 5.93
CA SER A 19 -24.79 14.82 5.68
C SER A 19 -24.02 15.18 6.95
N ALA A 20 -24.73 15.31 8.11
CA ALA A 20 -24.12 15.57 9.39
C ALA A 20 -23.23 14.41 9.84
N GLU A 21 -23.69 13.18 9.67
CA GLU A 21 -22.93 11.99 9.97
C GLU A 21 -21.67 11.87 9.10
N ARG A 22 -21.74 12.21 7.80
CA ARG A 22 -20.54 12.28 6.95
C ARG A 22 -19.48 13.24 7.47
N SER A 23 -19.92 14.39 7.99
CA SER A 23 -19.01 15.35 8.62
C SER A 23 -18.36 14.77 9.88
N ILE A 24 -19.16 14.13 10.73
CA ILE A 24 -18.66 13.45 11.95
C ILE A 24 -17.65 12.35 11.60
N VAL A 25 -17.88 11.56 10.55
CA VAL A 25 -16.89 10.54 10.14
C VAL A 25 -15.55 11.20 9.80
N ARG A 26 -15.57 12.29 9.02
CA ARG A 26 -14.33 13.03 8.66
C ARG A 26 -13.62 13.61 9.89
N GLU A 27 -14.38 14.17 10.83
CA GLU A 27 -13.84 14.71 12.08
C GLU A 27 -13.21 13.61 12.93
N VAL A 28 -13.90 12.49 13.13
CA VAL A 28 -13.40 11.35 13.91
C VAL A 28 -12.12 10.76 13.31
N LEU A 29 -12.04 10.65 11.98
CA LEU A 29 -10.81 10.21 11.29
C LEU A 29 -9.67 11.21 11.49
N SER A 30 -9.96 12.51 11.42
CA SER A 30 -8.98 13.57 11.68
C SER A 30 -8.47 13.52 13.12
N GLU A 31 -9.35 13.39 14.11
CA GLU A 31 -8.98 13.25 15.52
C GLU A 31 -8.15 11.99 15.77
N TRP A 32 -8.52 10.89 15.14
CA TRP A 32 -7.72 9.66 15.21
C TRP A 32 -6.30 9.91 14.72
N ASN A 33 -6.13 10.58 13.59
CA ASN A 33 -4.84 10.93 13.02
C ASN A 33 -4.00 11.80 13.96
N VAL A 34 -4.61 12.82 14.58
CA VAL A 34 -3.91 13.72 15.54
C VAL A 34 -3.31 12.92 16.70
N VAL A 35 -4.03 11.93 17.19
CA VAL A 35 -3.58 11.12 18.36
C VAL A 35 -2.58 10.02 17.96
N ASN A 36 -2.78 9.39 16.80
CA ASN A 36 -2.14 8.12 16.49
C ASN A 36 -1.10 8.18 15.36
N ALA A 37 -1.19 9.15 14.42
CA ALA A 37 -0.41 9.10 13.20
C ALA A 37 1.11 9.13 13.43
N ASP A 38 1.57 9.93 14.37
CA ASP A 38 3.02 10.01 14.66
C ASP A 38 3.55 8.75 15.33
N VAL A 39 2.81 8.21 16.30
CA VAL A 39 3.24 7.02 17.07
C VAL A 39 3.12 5.75 16.25
N ARG A 40 2.01 5.60 15.50
CA ARG A 40 1.70 4.37 14.75
C ARG A 40 2.23 4.36 13.34
N ARG A 41 2.66 5.51 12.83
CA ARG A 41 3.01 5.65 11.41
C ARG A 41 1.87 5.24 10.47
N GLN A 42 0.63 5.49 10.88
CA GLN A 42 -0.59 5.17 10.16
C GLN A 42 -1.47 6.43 10.05
N VAL A 43 -2.07 6.65 8.88
CA VAL A 43 -2.97 7.78 8.62
C VAL A 43 -4.25 7.23 8.02
N LEU A 44 -5.39 7.65 8.54
CA LEU A 44 -6.72 7.36 8.00
C LEU A 44 -7.16 8.52 7.10
N LEU A 45 -7.22 8.31 5.80
CA LEU A 45 -7.58 9.33 4.81
C LEU A 45 -9.06 9.17 4.43
N PRO A 46 -9.95 10.11 4.79
CA PRO A 46 -11.34 10.04 4.38
C PRO A 46 -11.48 10.23 2.87
N ILE A 47 -12.16 9.30 2.22
CA ILE A 47 -12.44 9.31 0.78
C ILE A 47 -13.96 9.36 0.59
N GLY A 48 -14.42 10.18 -0.33
CA GLY A 48 -15.80 10.26 -0.72
C GLY A 48 -15.92 10.63 -2.20
N TRP A 49 -16.97 10.17 -2.86
CA TRP A 49 -17.21 10.47 -4.27
C TRP A 49 -17.30 11.96 -4.57
N GLU A 50 -17.82 12.76 -3.60
CA GLU A 50 -17.95 14.22 -3.73
C GLU A 50 -16.61 14.95 -3.90
N THR A 51 -15.52 14.37 -3.41
CA THR A 51 -14.21 15.04 -3.33
C THR A 51 -13.11 14.35 -4.12
N HIS A 52 -13.30 13.08 -4.50
CA HIS A 52 -12.25 12.25 -5.09
C HIS A 52 -12.61 11.68 -6.47
N SER A 53 -13.87 11.83 -6.95
CA SER A 53 -14.23 11.46 -8.29
C SER A 53 -13.90 12.60 -9.28
N VAL A 54 -13.53 12.20 -10.50
CA VAL A 54 -13.33 13.14 -11.62
C VAL A 54 -14.39 12.87 -12.69
N PRO A 55 -14.82 13.90 -13.45
CA PRO A 55 -15.74 13.70 -14.57
C PRO A 55 -15.15 12.73 -15.58
N GLU A 56 -15.86 11.63 -15.83
CA GLU A 56 -15.49 10.61 -16.82
C GLU A 56 -16.74 10.09 -17.51
N MET A 57 -16.65 9.83 -18.83
CA MET A 57 -17.72 9.27 -19.64
C MET A 57 -17.29 7.89 -20.15
N GLY A 58 -18.25 7.01 -20.38
CA GLY A 58 -17.97 5.69 -20.98
C GLY A 58 -18.53 4.51 -20.21
N ASP A 59 -19.04 4.73 -19.00
CA ASP A 59 -19.74 3.72 -18.21
C ASP A 59 -20.82 4.38 -17.33
N ARG A 60 -21.63 3.55 -16.64
CA ARG A 60 -22.61 4.06 -15.68
C ARG A 60 -21.92 4.76 -14.51
N PRO A 61 -22.52 5.85 -13.96
CA PRO A 61 -21.84 6.68 -12.95
C PRO A 61 -21.31 5.88 -11.74
N GLN A 62 -22.07 4.90 -11.22
CA GLN A 62 -21.63 4.10 -10.09
C GLN A 62 -20.43 3.20 -10.44
N ALA A 63 -20.39 2.64 -11.64
CA ALA A 63 -19.25 1.83 -12.09
C ALA A 63 -17.96 2.67 -12.16
N LEU A 64 -18.05 3.91 -12.62
CA LEU A 64 -16.93 4.84 -12.64
C LEU A 64 -16.44 5.20 -11.24
N ILE A 65 -17.37 5.47 -10.30
CA ILE A 65 -17.04 5.72 -8.88
C ILE A 65 -16.35 4.50 -8.26
N ASN A 66 -16.89 3.30 -8.46
CA ASN A 66 -16.32 2.07 -7.95
C ASN A 66 -14.90 1.86 -8.49
N LYS A 67 -14.68 2.08 -9.78
CA LYS A 67 -13.38 1.96 -10.43
C LYS A 67 -12.38 2.99 -9.94
N GLN A 68 -12.79 4.26 -9.81
CA GLN A 68 -11.89 5.37 -9.45
C GLN A 68 -11.55 5.40 -7.96
N ILE A 69 -12.46 4.95 -7.09
CA ILE A 69 -12.37 5.20 -5.65
C ILE A 69 -12.42 3.90 -4.83
N LEU A 70 -13.47 3.10 -5.02
CA LEU A 70 -13.80 1.99 -4.12
C LEU A 70 -12.71 0.91 -4.08
N HIS A 71 -12.15 0.55 -5.22
CA HIS A 71 -11.13 -0.49 -5.32
C HIS A 71 -9.88 -0.19 -4.48
N ASP A 72 -9.56 1.07 -4.32
CA ASP A 72 -8.38 1.53 -3.58
C ASP A 72 -8.64 1.77 -2.09
N CYS A 73 -9.90 1.69 -1.63
CA CYS A 73 -10.23 1.91 -0.22
C CYS A 73 -9.92 0.67 0.63
N ASP A 74 -9.46 0.91 1.86
CA ASP A 74 -9.05 -0.10 2.84
C ASP A 74 -10.14 -0.40 3.86
N LEU A 75 -10.96 0.61 4.20
CA LEU A 75 -12.09 0.53 5.11
C LEU A 75 -13.28 1.24 4.50
N LEU A 76 -14.47 0.72 4.71
CA LEU A 76 -15.72 1.40 4.37
C LEU A 76 -16.52 1.68 5.63
N VAL A 77 -17.00 2.93 5.78
CA VAL A 77 -17.96 3.34 6.81
C VAL A 77 -19.29 3.66 6.14
N GLY A 78 -20.26 2.76 6.32
CA GLY A 78 -21.62 2.89 5.78
C GLY A 78 -22.56 3.49 6.82
N VAL A 79 -23.31 4.56 6.47
CA VAL A 79 -24.25 5.24 7.39
C VAL A 79 -25.60 5.43 6.73
N PHE A 80 -26.65 5.05 7.44
CA PHE A 80 -28.04 5.10 6.96
C PHE A 80 -28.97 5.68 8.00
N TRP A 81 -30.01 6.40 7.54
CA TRP A 81 -31.10 6.89 8.39
C TRP A 81 -32.48 6.49 7.84
N THR A 82 -33.02 7.24 6.88
CA THR A 82 -34.36 6.97 6.33
C THR A 82 -34.33 6.51 4.88
N ARG A 83 -33.23 6.70 4.17
CA ARG A 83 -33.06 6.38 2.76
C ARG A 83 -32.01 5.31 2.53
N ILE A 84 -32.23 4.52 1.47
CA ILE A 84 -31.22 3.57 0.99
C ILE A 84 -30.37 4.16 -0.16
N GLY A 85 -30.88 5.18 -0.85
CA GLY A 85 -30.27 5.80 -2.01
C GLY A 85 -30.90 5.39 -3.34
N THR A 86 -30.37 5.92 -4.44
CA THR A 86 -30.88 5.69 -5.79
C THR A 86 -30.41 4.31 -6.31
N ALA A 87 -31.36 3.55 -6.88
CA ALA A 87 -31.06 2.24 -7.48
C ALA A 87 -30.07 2.35 -8.67
N THR A 88 -29.17 1.39 -8.79
CA THR A 88 -28.11 1.35 -9.82
C THR A 88 -28.23 0.17 -10.78
N GLY A 89 -29.43 -0.40 -10.95
CA GLY A 89 -29.68 -1.53 -11.81
C GLY A 89 -29.64 -2.87 -11.07
N GLU A 90 -28.47 -3.40 -10.77
CA GLU A 90 -28.32 -4.69 -10.08
C GLU A 90 -28.50 -4.60 -8.56
N TYR A 91 -28.19 -3.45 -7.98
CA TYR A 91 -28.24 -3.23 -6.53
C TYR A 91 -29.40 -2.31 -6.12
N ALA A 92 -29.81 -2.46 -4.86
CA ALA A 92 -30.85 -1.63 -4.27
C ALA A 92 -30.50 -0.12 -4.30
N SER A 93 -29.22 0.22 -4.22
CA SER A 93 -28.70 1.59 -4.40
C SER A 93 -27.19 1.60 -4.64
N GLY A 94 -26.65 2.77 -5.06
CA GLY A 94 -25.20 2.97 -5.18
C GLY A 94 -24.47 2.74 -3.87
N THR A 95 -25.01 3.22 -2.75
CA THR A 95 -24.44 2.96 -1.41
C THR A 95 -24.38 1.48 -1.06
N VAL A 96 -25.43 0.70 -1.41
CA VAL A 96 -25.44 -0.75 -1.21
C VAL A 96 -24.43 -1.43 -2.14
N GLU A 97 -24.35 -1.00 -3.40
CA GLU A 97 -23.37 -1.52 -4.35
C GLU A 97 -21.93 -1.32 -3.84
N GLU A 98 -21.61 -0.14 -3.34
CA GLU A 98 -20.29 0.17 -2.73
C GLU A 98 -19.97 -0.78 -1.57
N ILE A 99 -20.93 -1.00 -0.68
CA ILE A 99 -20.77 -1.90 0.47
C ILE A 99 -20.57 -3.35 0.02
N GLU A 100 -21.41 -3.85 -0.88
CA GLU A 100 -21.36 -5.25 -1.33
C GLU A 100 -20.06 -5.54 -2.09
N GLU A 101 -19.64 -4.66 -3.00
CA GLU A 101 -18.40 -4.83 -3.75
C GLU A 101 -17.17 -4.74 -2.82
N HIS A 102 -17.19 -3.87 -1.81
CA HIS A 102 -16.12 -3.76 -0.83
C HIS A 102 -15.98 -5.02 0.03
N ILE A 103 -17.09 -5.56 0.53
CA ILE A 103 -17.09 -6.79 1.34
C ILE A 103 -16.70 -8.01 0.49
N LYS A 104 -17.12 -8.07 -0.77
CA LYS A 104 -16.85 -9.18 -1.70
C LYS A 104 -15.34 -9.40 -1.93
N VAL A 105 -14.53 -8.34 -1.88
CA VAL A 105 -13.08 -8.44 -1.99
C VAL A 105 -12.39 -8.67 -0.63
N GLY A 106 -13.15 -8.98 0.43
CA GLY A 106 -12.63 -9.32 1.75
C GLY A 106 -12.16 -8.13 2.59
N LYS A 107 -12.49 -6.90 2.20
CA LYS A 107 -12.11 -5.70 2.95
C LYS A 107 -13.13 -5.36 4.04
N PRO A 108 -12.69 -4.77 5.18
CA PRO A 108 -13.56 -4.49 6.31
C PRO A 108 -14.55 -3.35 6.04
N ALA A 109 -15.80 -3.54 6.50
CA ALA A 109 -16.85 -2.52 6.49
C ALA A 109 -17.48 -2.35 7.87
N MET A 110 -17.78 -1.10 8.24
CA MET A 110 -18.47 -0.73 9.48
C MET A 110 -19.80 -0.08 9.11
N LEU A 111 -20.93 -0.69 9.50
CA LEU A 111 -22.26 -0.21 9.12
C LEU A 111 -23.01 0.35 10.32
N TYR A 112 -23.59 1.53 10.14
CA TYR A 112 -24.33 2.28 11.14
C TYR A 112 -25.73 2.61 10.66
N PHE A 113 -26.74 2.39 11.51
CA PHE A 113 -28.14 2.68 11.20
C PHE A 113 -28.73 3.60 12.26
N SER A 114 -29.21 4.76 11.85
CA SER A 114 -29.87 5.69 12.74
C SER A 114 -31.22 5.15 13.20
N SER A 115 -31.50 5.34 14.48
CA SER A 115 -32.81 5.19 15.10
C SER A 115 -33.37 6.54 15.56
N ALA A 116 -32.76 7.66 15.12
CA ALA A 116 -33.24 9.01 15.45
C ALA A 116 -34.68 9.22 14.97
N PRO A 117 -35.51 9.91 15.76
CA PRO A 117 -36.88 10.21 15.37
C PRO A 117 -36.92 11.01 14.07
N VAL A 118 -37.93 10.72 13.24
CA VAL A 118 -38.20 11.43 11.99
C VAL A 118 -39.69 11.74 11.90
N LEU A 119 -40.04 12.89 11.32
CA LEU A 119 -41.44 13.23 11.05
C LEU A 119 -41.96 12.27 9.97
N PRO A 120 -43.12 11.61 10.20
CA PRO A 120 -43.68 10.65 9.25
C PRO A 120 -43.84 11.21 7.84
N ASP A 121 -44.26 12.44 7.70
CA ASP A 121 -44.52 13.10 6.41
C ASP A 121 -43.23 13.43 5.61
N SER A 122 -42.05 13.34 6.25
CA SER A 122 -40.75 13.57 5.61
C SER A 122 -40.10 12.28 5.12
N VAL A 123 -40.68 11.11 5.37
CA VAL A 123 -40.14 9.80 5.02
C VAL A 123 -40.67 9.35 3.66
N ASP A 124 -39.74 9.05 2.77
CA ASP A 124 -40.04 8.30 1.56
C ASP A 124 -40.23 6.80 1.92
N TYR A 125 -41.47 6.34 1.91
CA TYR A 125 -41.82 5.00 2.36
C TYR A 125 -41.17 3.89 1.55
N ASP A 126 -40.97 4.07 0.26
CA ASP A 126 -40.30 3.07 -0.60
C ASP A 126 -38.81 3.00 -0.29
N GLN A 127 -38.14 4.13 -0.12
CA GLN A 127 -36.76 4.18 0.32
C GLN A 127 -36.56 3.53 1.70
N TYR A 128 -37.44 3.85 2.64
CA TYR A 128 -37.38 3.32 4.00
C TYR A 128 -37.70 1.83 4.09
N ARG A 129 -38.67 1.33 3.30
CA ARG A 129 -38.97 -0.10 3.22
C ARG A 129 -37.76 -0.88 2.70
N ARG A 130 -37.16 -0.44 1.59
CA ARG A 130 -35.96 -1.05 1.00
C ARG A 130 -34.76 -0.98 1.96
N LEU A 131 -34.61 0.10 2.72
CA LEU A 131 -33.59 0.22 3.76
C LEU A 131 -33.78 -0.82 4.87
N LYS A 132 -35.02 -1.03 5.33
CA LYS A 132 -35.33 -2.08 6.31
C LYS A 132 -34.99 -3.48 5.79
N GLU A 133 -35.31 -3.78 4.55
CA GLU A 133 -34.98 -5.04 3.90
C GLU A 133 -33.44 -5.25 3.85
N PHE A 134 -32.71 -4.22 3.46
CA PHE A 134 -31.22 -4.24 3.49
C PHE A 134 -30.69 -4.45 4.90
N ARG A 135 -31.17 -3.70 5.90
CA ARG A 135 -30.75 -3.86 7.29
C ARG A 135 -31.01 -5.27 7.82
N LEU A 136 -32.16 -5.89 7.47
CA LEU A 136 -32.46 -7.29 7.81
C LEU A 136 -31.48 -8.27 7.15
N SER A 137 -31.11 -8.04 5.91
CA SER A 137 -30.12 -8.87 5.21
C SER A 137 -28.73 -8.80 5.86
N CYS A 138 -28.39 -7.66 6.47
CA CYS A 138 -27.12 -7.51 7.19
C CYS A 138 -27.06 -8.33 8.48
N GLN A 139 -28.18 -8.59 9.16
CA GLN A 139 -28.23 -9.33 10.44
C GLN A 139 -27.68 -10.75 10.36
N SER A 140 -27.85 -11.41 9.24
CA SER A 140 -27.38 -12.79 9.03
C SER A 140 -25.91 -12.86 8.56
N ARG A 141 -25.32 -11.73 8.19
CA ARG A 141 -23.98 -11.65 7.55
C ARG A 141 -22.92 -10.95 8.37
N GLY A 142 -23.31 -10.25 9.44
CA GLY A 142 -22.36 -9.49 10.24
C GLY A 142 -22.99 -8.70 11.35
N LEU A 143 -22.16 -7.89 12.00
CA LEU A 143 -22.59 -6.97 13.05
C LEU A 143 -22.72 -5.57 12.46
N TYR A 144 -23.83 -4.90 12.70
CA TYR A 144 -24.03 -3.48 12.45
C TYR A 144 -24.36 -2.77 13.76
N GLU A 145 -24.19 -1.46 13.81
CA GLU A 145 -24.40 -0.67 15.01
C GLU A 145 -25.60 0.28 14.84
N PRO A 146 -26.64 0.21 15.66
CA PRO A 146 -27.66 1.26 15.75
C PRO A 146 -27.15 2.44 16.57
N TYR A 147 -27.59 3.66 16.25
CA TYR A 147 -27.34 4.86 17.05
C TYR A 147 -28.61 5.72 17.17
N SER A 148 -28.75 6.44 18.28
CA SER A 148 -29.95 7.20 18.62
C SER A 148 -29.93 8.65 18.14
N ASP A 149 -28.76 9.26 18.09
CA ASP A 149 -28.54 10.64 17.72
C ASP A 149 -27.09 10.88 17.28
N ILE A 150 -26.77 12.09 16.84
CA ILE A 150 -25.47 12.43 16.28
C ILE A 150 -24.32 12.31 17.29
N GLN A 151 -24.56 12.54 18.59
CA GLN A 151 -23.54 12.41 19.63
C GLN A 151 -23.27 10.95 19.98
N ASP A 152 -24.33 10.14 20.05
CA ASP A 152 -24.21 8.69 20.22
C ASP A 152 -23.44 8.08 19.03
N PHE A 153 -23.77 8.50 17.80
CA PHE A 153 -23.02 8.09 16.59
C PHE A 153 -21.53 8.40 16.70
N ARG A 154 -21.18 9.65 17.02
CA ARG A 154 -19.79 10.09 17.18
C ARG A 154 -19.04 9.23 18.20
N THR A 155 -19.65 9.04 19.38
CA THR A 155 -19.05 8.29 20.49
C THR A 155 -18.80 6.82 20.11
N ARG A 156 -19.80 6.19 19.48
CA ARG A 156 -19.70 4.78 19.02
C ARG A 156 -18.65 4.64 17.93
N LEU A 157 -18.71 5.48 16.90
CA LEU A 157 -17.77 5.46 15.80
C LEU A 157 -16.32 5.62 16.29
N TYR A 158 -16.06 6.63 17.13
CA TYR A 158 -14.71 6.85 17.66
C TYR A 158 -14.17 5.62 18.40
N ARG A 159 -14.96 5.05 19.33
CA ARG A 159 -14.57 3.86 20.07
C ARG A 159 -14.36 2.63 19.17
N GLN A 160 -15.30 2.40 18.25
CA GLN A 160 -15.27 1.22 17.40
C GLN A 160 -14.19 1.30 16.33
N LEU A 161 -13.89 2.50 15.82
CA LEU A 161 -12.77 2.75 14.92
C LEU A 161 -11.43 2.40 15.61
N GLN A 162 -11.25 2.85 16.87
CA GLN A 162 -10.07 2.49 17.66
C GLN A 162 -9.94 0.96 17.80
N LEU A 163 -11.04 0.28 18.13
CA LEU A 163 -11.03 -1.18 18.26
C LEU A 163 -10.74 -1.87 16.92
N LYS A 164 -11.32 -1.38 15.82
CA LYS A 164 -11.14 -1.94 14.48
C LYS A 164 -9.68 -1.84 14.04
N ILE A 165 -9.10 -0.66 14.10
CA ILE A 165 -7.71 -0.44 13.70
C ILE A 165 -6.73 -1.21 14.60
N ASN A 166 -7.06 -1.37 15.90
CA ASN A 166 -6.18 -2.03 16.86
C ASN A 166 -6.23 -3.56 16.85
N ARG A 167 -7.29 -4.17 16.35
CA ARG A 167 -7.53 -5.63 16.50
C ARG A 167 -7.61 -6.37 15.18
N ASP A 168 -7.95 -5.68 14.11
CA ASP A 168 -8.12 -6.31 12.81
C ASP A 168 -6.76 -6.57 12.16
N GLU A 169 -6.53 -7.81 11.77
CA GLU A 169 -5.29 -8.27 11.14
C GLU A 169 -4.96 -7.49 9.87
N TYR A 170 -5.96 -7.00 9.14
CA TYR A 170 -5.78 -6.17 7.94
C TYR A 170 -4.93 -4.92 8.23
N PHE A 171 -5.20 -4.23 9.35
CA PHE A 171 -4.48 -3.02 9.74
C PHE A 171 -3.18 -3.33 10.51
N GLN A 172 -3.08 -4.49 11.14
CA GLN A 172 -1.88 -4.91 11.88
C GLN A 172 -0.80 -5.43 10.94
N ALA A 173 -1.15 -6.26 9.97
CA ALA A 173 -0.20 -6.84 9.03
C ALA A 173 0.53 -5.75 8.21
N ASN A 174 -0.21 -4.74 7.75
CA ASN A 174 0.37 -3.62 7.02
C ASN A 174 1.15 -2.63 7.93
N GLY A 175 0.78 -2.51 9.21
CA GLY A 175 1.49 -1.68 10.20
C GLY A 175 2.78 -2.31 10.70
N LEU A 176 2.85 -3.63 10.83
CA LEU A 176 4.05 -4.35 11.27
C LEU A 176 5.07 -4.54 10.13
N ALA A 177 4.61 -4.60 8.89
CA ALA A 177 5.51 -4.66 7.74
C ALA A 177 6.35 -3.38 7.57
N GLU A 178 5.90 -2.22 8.13
CA GLU A 178 6.65 -0.96 8.08
C GLU A 178 7.30 -0.55 9.41
N SER A 179 7.10 -1.27 10.52
CA SER A 179 7.82 -1.05 11.78
C SER A 179 9.22 -1.68 11.79
N LEU A 180 9.53 -2.54 10.86
CA LEU A 180 10.91 -2.71 10.41
C LEU A 180 11.22 -1.49 9.54
N PRO A 181 12.39 -0.84 9.67
CA PRO A 181 12.79 0.12 8.67
C PRO A 181 12.69 -0.60 7.33
N VAL A 182 11.64 -0.33 6.58
CA VAL A 182 11.66 -0.60 5.16
C VAL A 182 12.79 0.29 4.69
N ILE A 183 13.92 -0.31 4.48
CA ILE A 183 14.90 0.19 3.54
C ILE A 183 14.13 0.21 2.21
N ARG A 184 13.30 1.25 2.03
CA ARG A 184 12.77 1.67 0.73
C ARG A 184 13.93 2.34 0.06
N ASP A 185 14.78 1.50 -0.46
CA ASP A 185 15.78 1.67 -1.48
C ASP A 185 16.73 0.47 -1.39
N ILE A 186 16.15 -0.73 -1.28
CA ILE A 186 16.75 -1.83 -2.00
C ILE A 186 15.99 -1.78 -3.33
N PRO A 187 16.58 -1.25 -4.39
CA PRO A 187 16.11 -1.58 -5.72
C PRO A 187 15.97 -3.10 -5.75
N PRO A 188 15.00 -3.69 -6.46
CA PRO A 188 14.90 -5.14 -6.59
C PRO A 188 16.32 -5.65 -6.75
N SER A 189 16.74 -6.61 -5.91
CA SER A 189 18.12 -7.09 -5.87
C SER A 189 18.60 -7.08 -7.30
N PRO A 190 19.61 -6.29 -7.68
CA PRO A 190 19.97 -6.15 -9.08
C PRO A 190 20.01 -7.56 -9.61
N SER A 191 19.25 -7.85 -10.66
CA SER A 191 19.26 -9.16 -11.29
C SER A 191 20.63 -9.28 -11.93
N LEU A 192 21.63 -9.53 -11.07
CA LEU A 192 23.02 -9.62 -11.48
C LEU A 192 23.12 -10.70 -12.53
N SER A 193 23.85 -10.40 -13.58
CA SER A 193 24.28 -11.44 -14.52
C SER A 193 24.97 -12.57 -13.74
N LYS A 194 24.94 -13.77 -14.27
CA LYS A 194 25.61 -14.93 -13.63
C LYS A 194 27.08 -14.65 -13.35
N GLU A 195 27.72 -13.95 -14.25
CA GLU A 195 29.13 -13.56 -14.18
C GLU A 195 29.36 -12.48 -13.11
N ALA A 196 28.48 -11.49 -13.00
CA ALA A 196 28.56 -10.46 -11.95
C ALA A 196 28.33 -11.08 -10.55
N ALA A 197 27.34 -11.95 -10.41
CA ALA A 197 27.08 -12.67 -9.17
C ALA A 197 28.28 -13.57 -8.77
N PHE A 198 28.87 -14.26 -9.72
CA PHE A 198 30.07 -15.05 -9.49
C PHE A 198 31.26 -14.18 -9.07
N LEU A 199 31.53 -13.08 -9.81
CA LEU A 199 32.63 -12.16 -9.51
C LEU A 199 32.48 -11.57 -8.11
N LEU A 200 31.28 -11.14 -7.72
CA LEU A 200 31.01 -10.60 -6.40
C LEU A 200 31.28 -11.63 -5.29
N LYS A 201 30.80 -12.85 -5.45
CA LYS A 201 31.06 -13.94 -4.50
C LYS A 201 32.54 -14.25 -4.34
N GLU A 202 33.28 -14.31 -5.43
CA GLU A 202 34.73 -14.54 -5.37
C GLU A 202 35.48 -13.39 -4.70
N CYS A 203 35.03 -12.12 -4.92
CA CYS A 203 35.59 -10.97 -4.23
C CYS A 203 35.31 -10.99 -2.72
N VAL A 204 34.09 -11.34 -2.31
CA VAL A 204 33.71 -11.43 -0.88
C VAL A 204 34.47 -12.57 -0.19
N ALA A 205 34.70 -13.66 -0.87
CA ALA A 205 35.45 -14.80 -0.34
C ALA A 205 36.98 -14.60 -0.36
N ASP A 206 37.49 -13.50 -0.92
CA ASP A 206 38.89 -13.09 -0.83
C ASP A 206 39.10 -12.29 0.48
N PRO A 207 40.04 -12.69 1.36
CA PRO A 207 40.33 -11.93 2.58
C PRO A 207 40.68 -10.45 2.36
N SER A 208 41.19 -10.10 1.19
CA SER A 208 41.52 -8.73 0.80
C SER A 208 40.31 -7.95 0.28
N GLY A 209 39.23 -8.64 -0.14
CA GLY A 209 38.03 -8.05 -0.71
C GLY A 209 38.29 -7.25 -2.00
N HIS A 210 39.31 -7.62 -2.78
CA HIS A 210 39.75 -6.85 -3.94
C HIS A 210 39.63 -7.60 -5.25
N VAL A 211 39.38 -6.84 -6.33
CA VAL A 211 39.59 -7.26 -7.71
C VAL A 211 40.62 -6.35 -8.37
N LEU A 212 41.57 -6.94 -9.07
CA LEU A 212 42.53 -6.22 -9.90
C LEU A 212 42.01 -6.20 -11.34
N HIS A 213 41.90 -5.02 -11.93
CA HIS A 213 41.52 -4.82 -13.33
C HIS A 213 42.64 -4.03 -14.05
N LEU A 214 43.27 -4.66 -15.04
CA LEU A 214 44.23 -4.00 -15.89
C LEU A 214 43.74 -4.05 -17.35
N SER A 215 43.69 -2.89 -17.99
CA SER A 215 43.30 -2.75 -19.38
C SER A 215 44.30 -1.87 -20.11
N HIS A 216 45.26 -2.51 -20.81
CA HIS A 216 46.24 -1.88 -21.67
C HIS A 216 46.27 -2.59 -23.03
N PRO A 217 46.70 -1.94 -24.12
CA PRO A 217 46.83 -2.59 -25.41
C PRO A 217 47.64 -3.90 -25.32
N GLY A 218 46.99 -5.02 -25.61
CA GLY A 218 47.57 -6.34 -25.54
C GLY A 218 47.61 -7.05 -24.19
N VAL A 219 47.21 -6.36 -23.07
CA VAL A 219 47.17 -6.96 -21.74
C VAL A 219 45.85 -6.63 -21.06
N TYR A 220 44.99 -7.64 -20.90
CA TYR A 220 43.70 -7.54 -20.22
C TYR A 220 43.66 -8.55 -19.09
N VAL A 221 43.52 -8.03 -17.86
CA VAL A 221 43.52 -8.86 -16.65
C VAL A 221 42.34 -8.44 -15.77
N LEU A 222 41.52 -9.39 -15.38
CA LEU A 222 40.57 -9.26 -14.29
C LEU A 222 40.87 -10.38 -13.28
N GLN A 223 41.52 -10.04 -12.18
CA GLN A 223 42.06 -11.03 -11.26
C GLN A 223 41.37 -10.91 -9.88
N VAL A 224 40.91 -12.05 -9.38
CA VAL A 224 40.41 -12.24 -8.02
C VAL A 224 41.03 -13.50 -7.42
N LYS A 225 41.42 -13.49 -6.16
CA LYS A 225 42.15 -14.60 -5.50
C LYS A 225 43.36 -15.11 -6.27
N GLY A 226 44.07 -14.23 -6.96
CA GLY A 226 45.23 -14.65 -7.79
C GLY A 226 44.90 -15.30 -9.13
N LYS A 227 43.62 -15.53 -9.46
CA LYS A 227 43.18 -16.16 -10.69
C LYS A 227 42.66 -15.11 -11.68
N ASN A 228 43.19 -15.08 -12.90
CA ASN A 228 42.68 -14.25 -13.98
C ASN A 228 41.41 -14.89 -14.58
N LEU A 229 40.33 -14.13 -14.65
CA LEU A 229 39.03 -14.58 -15.21
C LEU A 229 38.97 -14.35 -16.72
N ILE A 230 39.74 -13.42 -17.27
CA ILE A 230 39.80 -13.14 -18.71
C ILE A 230 40.75 -14.16 -19.36
N GLU A 231 40.24 -14.93 -20.29
CA GLU A 231 41.02 -15.89 -21.09
C GLU A 231 41.89 -15.13 -22.08
N TYR A 232 43.17 -15.49 -22.18
CA TYR A 232 44.11 -14.86 -23.09
C TYR A 232 43.68 -14.99 -24.55
N GLY A 233 43.63 -13.86 -25.28
CA GLY A 233 43.25 -13.83 -26.70
C GLY A 233 41.74 -14.03 -26.96
N ASN A 234 40.91 -14.15 -25.96
CA ASN A 234 39.46 -14.34 -26.10
C ASN A 234 38.68 -13.02 -25.85
N GLU A 235 38.36 -12.33 -26.95
CA GLU A 235 37.62 -11.06 -26.92
C GLU A 235 36.21 -11.18 -26.29
N ARG A 236 35.55 -12.34 -26.47
CA ARG A 236 34.25 -12.60 -25.87
C ARG A 236 34.37 -12.73 -24.34
N SER A 237 35.36 -13.46 -23.84
CA SER A 237 35.67 -13.58 -22.43
C SER A 237 35.97 -12.20 -21.81
N ARG A 238 36.76 -11.38 -22.52
CA ARG A 238 37.06 -10.00 -22.10
C ARG A 238 35.79 -9.17 -21.97
N ALA A 239 34.96 -9.12 -23.01
CA ALA A 239 33.72 -8.34 -22.99
C ALA A 239 32.79 -8.78 -21.86
N THR A 240 32.60 -10.05 -21.62
CA THR A 240 31.77 -10.63 -20.59
C THR A 240 32.22 -10.19 -19.19
N TRP A 241 33.50 -10.35 -18.86
CA TRP A 241 34.02 -10.04 -17.53
C TRP A 241 34.16 -8.53 -17.28
N THR A 242 34.42 -7.71 -18.31
CA THR A 242 34.42 -6.27 -18.22
C THR A 242 32.99 -5.76 -17.94
N SER A 243 32.00 -6.29 -18.65
CA SER A 243 30.58 -5.93 -18.42
C SER A 243 30.12 -6.32 -17.02
N ALA A 244 30.54 -7.48 -16.50
CA ALA A 244 30.24 -7.92 -15.14
C ALA A 244 30.85 -6.97 -14.07
N LEU A 245 32.06 -6.48 -14.28
CA LEU A 245 32.69 -5.50 -13.40
C LEU A 245 31.97 -4.14 -13.44
N GLU A 246 31.65 -3.66 -14.64
CA GLU A 246 30.89 -2.41 -14.84
C GLU A 246 29.50 -2.47 -14.22
N GLU A 247 28.83 -3.63 -14.29
CA GLU A 247 27.53 -3.89 -13.65
C GLU A 247 27.67 -3.74 -12.12
N LEU A 248 28.65 -4.40 -11.52
CA LEU A 248 28.89 -4.33 -10.07
C LEU A 248 29.30 -2.92 -9.60
N GLU A 249 30.00 -2.16 -10.41
CA GLU A 249 30.36 -0.77 -10.09
C GLU A 249 29.15 0.16 -10.22
N ARG A 250 28.37 0.05 -11.31
CA ARG A 250 27.13 0.82 -11.52
C ARG A 250 26.16 0.61 -10.40
N ASP A 251 26.04 -0.61 -9.91
CA ASP A 251 25.12 -0.98 -8.83
C ASP A 251 25.73 -0.72 -7.43
N GLU A 252 26.91 -0.06 -7.39
CA GLU A 252 27.63 0.31 -6.16
C GLU A 252 28.01 -0.87 -5.26
N LEU A 253 28.16 -2.08 -5.84
CA LEU A 253 28.56 -3.28 -5.11
C LEU A 253 30.10 -3.40 -5.02
N LEU A 254 30.78 -2.86 -6.01
CA LEU A 254 32.23 -2.65 -6.01
C LEU A 254 32.55 -1.17 -6.19
N ALA A 255 33.62 -0.70 -5.60
CA ALA A 255 34.09 0.68 -5.75
C ALA A 255 35.58 0.70 -6.15
N ALA A 256 35.91 1.51 -7.17
CA ALA A 256 37.29 1.71 -7.59
C ALA A 256 38.11 2.40 -6.50
N THR A 257 39.33 1.92 -6.25
CA THR A 257 40.29 2.52 -5.33
C THR A 257 41.43 3.18 -6.09
N GLY A 258 41.70 4.45 -5.77
CA GLY A 258 42.79 5.23 -6.36
C GLY A 258 42.51 5.78 -7.76
N PRO A 259 43.33 6.73 -8.24
CA PRO A 259 43.09 7.50 -9.46
C PRO A 259 43.19 6.67 -10.75
N LYS A 260 43.90 5.55 -10.72
CA LYS A 260 44.10 4.68 -11.89
C LYS A 260 42.96 3.66 -12.11
N ARG A 261 42.01 3.57 -11.16
CA ARG A 261 40.87 2.62 -11.21
C ARG A 261 41.25 1.16 -11.57
N ASN A 262 42.41 0.73 -11.09
CA ASN A 262 42.94 -0.61 -11.36
C ASN A 262 42.54 -1.63 -10.27
N ILE A 263 42.10 -1.16 -9.12
CA ILE A 263 41.71 -1.99 -7.98
C ILE A 263 40.30 -1.61 -7.58
N PHE A 264 39.44 -2.60 -7.43
CA PHE A 264 38.07 -2.42 -6.95
C PHE A 264 37.91 -3.15 -5.61
N LYS A 265 37.20 -2.54 -4.67
CA LYS A 265 36.88 -3.11 -3.36
C LYS A 265 35.39 -3.38 -3.23
N VAL A 266 35.06 -4.46 -2.52
CA VAL A 266 33.67 -4.72 -2.12
C VAL A 266 33.20 -3.62 -1.18
N THR A 267 32.04 -3.04 -1.49
CA THR A 267 31.37 -2.07 -0.64
C THR A 267 30.56 -2.77 0.46
N ARG A 268 30.08 -2.01 1.46
CA ARG A 268 29.13 -2.56 2.45
C ARG A 268 27.91 -3.19 1.77
N LYS A 269 27.32 -2.49 0.78
CA LYS A 269 26.21 -2.99 -0.03
C LYS A 269 26.55 -4.27 -0.78
N GLY A 270 27.80 -4.37 -1.29
CA GLY A 270 28.29 -5.56 -1.96
C GLY A 270 28.33 -6.80 -1.05
N TYR A 271 28.77 -6.67 0.19
CA TYR A 271 28.72 -7.75 1.18
C TYR A 271 27.28 -8.18 1.47
N GLU A 272 26.38 -7.21 1.72
CA GLU A 272 24.96 -7.48 2.00
C GLU A 272 24.23 -8.18 0.84
N VAL A 273 24.59 -7.86 -0.41
CA VAL A 273 24.03 -8.53 -1.60
C VAL A 273 24.63 -9.93 -1.78
N ALA A 274 25.93 -10.08 -1.61
CA ALA A 274 26.60 -11.37 -1.75
C ALA A 274 26.06 -12.43 -0.78
N ASP A 275 25.75 -12.06 0.46
CA ASP A 275 25.17 -12.92 1.50
C ASP A 275 23.77 -13.46 1.13
N ARG A 276 23.10 -12.82 0.19
CA ARG A 276 21.75 -13.20 -0.29
C ARG A 276 21.76 -13.95 -1.62
N LEU A 277 22.91 -14.02 -2.28
CA LEU A 277 23.02 -14.77 -3.53
C LEU A 277 23.02 -16.30 -3.25
N PRO A 278 22.25 -17.08 -4.02
CA PRO A 278 22.13 -18.54 -3.84
C PRO A 278 23.45 -19.30 -3.99
#